data_98d6dcd4a9d45ada027a8de47d5bf6a3
#
_entry.id   98d6dcd4a9d45ada027a8de47d5bf6a3
#
_cell.length_a   1.000
_cell.length_b   1.000
_cell.length_c   1.000
_cell.angle_alpha   90.00
_cell.angle_beta   90.00
_cell.angle_gamma   90.00
#
_symmetry.space_group_name_H-M   'P 1'
#
loop_
_entity.id
_entity.type
_entity.pdbx_description
1 polymer ?
#
loop_
_entity_poly.entity_id
_entity_poly.type
_entity_poly.pdbx_seq_one_letter_code
_entity_poly.pdbx_strand_id
1 'polypeptide(L)'
;AVYEELNEGEKAAFRKAYCASYHPAREILEEIYDDVASGNEVRSVIQASDRFDRYPMGNIDTTDMWQVGEKVRDDEQRNYAPINAETAGVYMATMMAQVDLLKDRGHPYSEIANESIIEAVDSLNPYMDFKGVSYMVDNCSTTARLGARKWAARFDYILKQQAYADLDSGNEVNEELFDKFVNSDIHQVLKVCSDLRPSVDISVVNTHRG
;
A
#
# COMPACT_ATOMS: atom_id res chain seq x y z
N ALA A 1 9.54 -2.27 -14.10
CA ALA A 1 8.88 -1.58 -15.22
C ALA A 1 8.95 -0.06 -15.00
N VAL A 2 8.16 0.53 -14.08
CA VAL A 2 8.08 2.00 -13.89
C VAL A 2 9.45 2.66 -13.63
N TYR A 3 10.28 2.08 -12.76
CA TYR A 3 11.62 2.62 -12.46
C TYR A 3 12.52 2.69 -13.70
N GLU A 4 12.43 1.75 -14.60
CA GLU A 4 13.24 1.69 -15.82
C GLU A 4 12.84 2.78 -16.83
N GLU A 5 11.60 3.25 -16.78
CA GLU A 5 11.07 4.31 -17.64
C GLU A 5 11.48 5.72 -17.16
N LEU A 6 11.95 5.86 -15.92
CA LEU A 6 12.40 7.13 -15.35
C LEU A 6 13.71 7.59 -15.99
N ASN A 7 13.89 8.90 -16.16
CA ASN A 7 15.18 9.47 -16.53
C ASN A 7 16.17 9.42 -15.35
N GLU A 8 17.45 9.69 -15.59
CA GLU A 8 18.51 9.54 -14.57
C GLU A 8 18.31 10.44 -13.34
N GLY A 9 17.77 11.65 -13.51
CA GLY A 9 17.45 12.54 -12.39
C GLY A 9 16.30 12.00 -11.55
N GLU A 10 15.26 11.49 -12.20
CA GLU A 10 14.11 10.84 -11.55
C GLU A 10 14.52 9.54 -10.84
N LYS A 11 15.38 8.73 -11.45
CA LYS A 11 15.95 7.54 -10.80
C LYS A 11 16.72 7.89 -9.54
N ALA A 12 17.54 8.94 -9.58
CA ALA A 12 18.27 9.42 -8.42
C ALA A 12 17.31 9.89 -7.30
N ALA A 13 16.28 10.65 -7.64
CA ALA A 13 15.25 11.10 -6.70
C ALA A 13 14.48 9.91 -6.08
N PHE A 14 14.08 8.94 -6.90
CA PHE A 14 13.43 7.72 -6.44
C PHE A 14 14.30 6.94 -5.45
N ARG A 15 15.57 6.68 -5.81
CA ARG A 15 16.51 5.92 -4.95
C ARG A 15 16.72 6.62 -3.60
N LYS A 16 16.91 7.93 -3.63
CA LYS A 16 17.09 8.73 -2.42
C LYS A 16 15.85 8.66 -1.53
N ALA A 17 14.66 8.85 -2.10
CA ALA A 17 13.41 8.78 -1.37
C ALA A 17 13.12 7.37 -0.82
N TYR A 18 13.43 6.32 -1.58
CA TYR A 18 13.33 4.94 -1.12
C TYR A 18 14.21 4.70 0.11
N CYS A 19 15.50 5.04 0.01
CA CYS A 19 16.45 4.79 1.10
C CYS A 19 16.13 5.59 2.37
N ALA A 20 15.72 6.84 2.23
CA ALA A 20 15.33 7.68 3.36
C ALA A 20 14.07 7.19 4.07
N SER A 21 13.17 6.51 3.35
CA SER A 21 11.85 6.14 3.86
C SER A 21 11.78 4.71 4.41
N TYR A 22 12.65 3.81 3.98
CA TYR A 22 12.56 2.38 4.30
C TYR A 22 12.61 2.11 5.82
N HIS A 23 13.63 2.60 6.50
CA HIS A 23 13.77 2.36 7.94
C HIS A 23 12.69 3.04 8.78
N PRO A 24 12.33 4.30 8.54
CA PRO A 24 11.19 4.92 9.22
C PRO A 24 9.86 4.18 9.00
N ALA A 25 9.61 3.70 7.77
CA ALA A 25 8.43 2.90 7.47
C ALA A 25 8.48 1.54 8.20
N ARG A 26 9.63 0.90 8.22
CA ARG A 26 9.83 -0.38 8.92
C ARG A 26 9.54 -0.26 10.41
N GLU A 27 10.06 0.77 11.06
CA GLU A 27 9.85 1.04 12.49
C GLU A 27 8.36 1.10 12.85
N ILE A 28 7.59 1.91 12.12
CA ILE A 28 6.15 2.04 12.42
C ILE A 28 5.36 0.77 12.07
N LEU A 29 5.74 0.04 11.03
CA LEU A 29 5.10 -1.22 10.67
C LEU A 29 5.36 -2.30 11.72
N GLU A 30 6.53 -2.33 12.35
CA GLU A 30 6.83 -3.21 13.48
C GLU A 30 5.95 -2.90 14.69
N GLU A 31 5.77 -1.61 15.03
CA GLU A 31 4.83 -1.22 16.09
C GLU A 31 3.40 -1.68 15.79
N ILE A 32 2.94 -1.53 14.55
CA ILE A 32 1.60 -1.97 14.12
C ILE A 32 1.48 -3.49 14.24
N TYR A 33 2.46 -4.22 13.75
CA TYR A 33 2.47 -5.69 13.80
C TYR A 33 2.42 -6.20 15.22
N ASP A 34 3.25 -5.67 16.10
CA ASP A 34 3.33 -6.09 17.50
C ASP A 34 2.05 -5.73 18.28
N ASP A 35 1.40 -4.63 17.95
CA ASP A 35 0.11 -4.23 18.53
C ASP A 35 -1.00 -5.22 18.12
N VAL A 36 -1.05 -5.61 16.85
CA VAL A 36 -1.98 -6.62 16.32
C VAL A 36 -1.68 -7.99 16.95
N ALA A 37 -0.42 -8.41 16.97
CA ALA A 37 -0.01 -9.70 17.53
C ALA A 37 -0.30 -9.81 19.04
N SER A 38 -0.23 -8.69 19.78
CA SER A 38 -0.59 -8.65 21.21
C SER A 38 -2.11 -8.74 21.47
N GLY A 39 -2.92 -8.63 20.42
CA GLY A 39 -4.38 -8.59 20.49
C GLY A 39 -4.96 -7.24 20.93
N ASN A 40 -4.15 -6.19 21.08
CA ASN A 40 -4.62 -4.86 21.45
C ASN A 40 -5.52 -4.28 20.37
N GLU A 41 -5.20 -4.49 19.11
CA GLU A 41 -5.99 -4.05 17.98
C GLU A 41 -7.37 -4.73 17.93
N VAL A 42 -7.42 -6.02 18.21
CA VAL A 42 -8.68 -6.78 18.32
C VAL A 42 -9.58 -6.20 19.41
N ARG A 43 -9.03 -5.84 20.56
CA ARG A 43 -9.78 -5.17 21.63
C ARG A 43 -10.30 -3.79 21.19
N SER A 44 -9.46 -3.03 20.50
CA SER A 44 -9.85 -1.71 19.96
C SER A 44 -10.99 -1.83 18.95
N VAL A 45 -10.96 -2.83 18.09
CA VAL A 45 -12.04 -3.13 17.12
C VAL A 45 -13.34 -3.49 17.84
N ILE A 46 -13.29 -4.38 18.82
CA ILE A 46 -14.47 -4.79 19.62
C ILE A 46 -15.06 -3.58 20.34
N GLN A 47 -14.24 -2.77 20.99
CA GLN A 47 -14.72 -1.57 21.70
C GLN A 47 -15.28 -0.51 20.76
N ALA A 48 -14.75 -0.41 19.55
CA ALA A 48 -15.24 0.53 18.57
C ALA A 48 -16.53 0.06 17.90
N SER A 49 -16.72 -1.26 17.69
CA SER A 49 -17.95 -1.78 17.10
C SER A 49 -19.18 -1.42 17.92
N ASP A 50 -19.09 -1.37 19.25
CA ASP A 50 -20.16 -0.88 20.13
C ASP A 50 -20.53 0.59 19.88
N ARG A 51 -19.62 1.37 19.29
CA ARG A 51 -19.84 2.78 18.97
C ARG A 51 -20.29 2.96 17.53
N PHE A 52 -19.97 2.05 16.63
CA PHE A 52 -20.35 2.13 15.21
C PHE A 52 -21.85 2.04 14.99
N ASP A 53 -22.56 1.25 15.77
CA ASP A 53 -24.02 1.18 15.75
C ASP A 53 -24.67 2.52 16.10
N ARG A 54 -23.97 3.38 16.83
CA ARG A 54 -24.44 4.72 17.23
C ARG A 54 -24.12 5.81 16.22
N TYR A 55 -23.15 5.58 15.36
CA TYR A 55 -22.73 6.49 14.30
C TYR A 55 -22.77 5.72 12.98
N PRO A 56 -23.97 5.53 12.41
CA PRO A 56 -24.06 4.88 11.13
C PRO A 56 -23.18 5.64 10.17
N MET A 57 -22.20 4.97 9.63
CA MET A 57 -21.40 5.50 8.54
C MET A 57 -22.37 5.76 7.40
N GLY A 58 -22.24 6.94 6.79
CA GLY A 58 -23.10 7.31 5.67
C GLY A 58 -23.11 6.22 4.59
N ASN A 59 -24.07 6.28 3.68
CA ASN A 59 -24.24 5.28 2.65
C ASN A 59 -22.91 4.83 2.06
N ILE A 60 -22.52 3.58 2.39
CA ILE A 60 -21.39 2.94 1.75
C ILE A 60 -21.73 2.86 0.27
N ASP A 61 -20.88 3.39 -0.57
CA ASP A 61 -21.02 3.22 -2.00
C ASP A 61 -20.85 1.73 -2.30
N THR A 62 -21.94 1.11 -2.77
CA THR A 62 -21.96 -0.31 -3.12
C THR A 62 -21.41 -0.57 -4.53
N THR A 63 -20.74 0.41 -5.13
CA THR A 63 -20.07 0.22 -6.42
C THR A 63 -19.10 -0.94 -6.31
N ASP A 64 -19.23 -1.90 -7.21
CA ASP A 64 -18.37 -3.07 -7.28
C ASP A 64 -16.90 -2.62 -7.44
N MET A 65 -16.04 -3.13 -6.60
CA MET A 65 -14.60 -2.84 -6.57
C MET A 65 -13.95 -2.99 -7.94
N TRP A 66 -14.31 -4.05 -8.67
CA TRP A 66 -13.77 -4.36 -9.98
C TRP A 66 -14.22 -3.36 -11.04
N GLN A 67 -15.45 -2.89 -10.97
CA GLN A 67 -15.97 -1.85 -11.87
C GLN A 67 -15.22 -0.52 -11.67
N VAL A 68 -14.90 -0.17 -10.43
CA VAL A 68 -14.08 1.02 -10.13
C VAL A 68 -12.67 0.85 -10.68
N GLY A 69 -12.04 -0.29 -10.43
CA GLY A 69 -10.70 -0.59 -10.93
C GLY A 69 -10.63 -0.60 -12.47
N GLU A 70 -11.59 -1.24 -13.13
CA GLU A 70 -11.70 -1.25 -14.59
C GLU A 70 -11.87 0.16 -15.15
N LYS A 71 -12.79 0.93 -14.61
CA LYS A 71 -13.04 2.32 -15.03
C LYS A 71 -11.81 3.22 -14.87
N VAL A 72 -11.03 3.04 -13.82
CA VAL A 72 -9.80 3.79 -13.59
C VAL A 72 -8.72 3.38 -14.58
N ARG A 73 -8.56 2.08 -14.84
CA ARG A 73 -7.57 1.56 -15.79
C ARG A 73 -7.88 1.91 -17.24
N ASP A 74 -9.15 2.00 -17.60
CA ASP A 74 -9.60 2.30 -18.96
C ASP A 74 -9.62 3.81 -19.26
N ASP A 75 -9.39 4.66 -18.26
CA ASP A 75 -9.34 6.11 -18.46
C ASP A 75 -7.97 6.51 -19.03
N GLU A 76 -7.92 6.67 -20.35
CA GLU A 76 -6.71 7.07 -21.07
C GLU A 76 -6.08 8.38 -20.56
N GLN A 77 -6.86 9.31 -20.00
CA GLN A 77 -6.34 10.57 -19.46
C GLN A 77 -5.43 10.34 -18.24
N ARG A 78 -5.58 9.23 -17.54
CA ARG A 78 -4.77 8.88 -16.37
C ARG A 78 -3.42 8.27 -16.73
N ASN A 79 -3.30 7.70 -17.93
CA ASN A 79 -2.06 7.10 -18.42
C ASN A 79 -0.96 8.14 -18.71
N TYR A 80 -1.31 9.42 -18.77
CA TYR A 80 -0.37 10.51 -19.04
C TYR A 80 0.02 11.32 -17.80
N ALA A 81 -0.45 10.95 -16.63
CA ALA A 81 -0.05 11.62 -15.40
C ALA A 81 1.45 11.40 -15.15
N PRO A 82 2.25 12.45 -14.99
CA PRO A 82 3.67 12.30 -14.71
C PRO A 82 3.87 11.62 -13.36
N ILE A 83 4.80 10.67 -13.32
CA ILE A 83 5.18 10.00 -12.09
C ILE A 83 6.02 10.96 -11.25
N ASN A 84 5.61 11.20 -10.00
CA ASN A 84 6.47 11.86 -9.04
C ASN A 84 7.44 10.82 -8.45
N ALA A 85 8.70 10.91 -8.83
CA ALA A 85 9.72 9.92 -8.48
C ALA A 85 9.98 9.81 -6.98
N GLU A 86 9.93 10.92 -6.23
CA GLU A 86 10.10 10.90 -4.78
C GLU A 86 8.91 10.21 -4.10
N THR A 87 7.68 10.55 -4.48
CA THR A 87 6.47 9.89 -3.97
C THR A 87 6.49 8.39 -4.26
N ALA A 88 6.91 8.01 -5.47
CA ALA A 88 7.05 6.60 -5.84
C ALA A 88 8.11 5.89 -5.00
N GLY A 89 9.23 6.55 -4.71
CA GLY A 89 10.29 6.02 -3.84
C GLY A 89 9.80 5.78 -2.40
N VAL A 90 9.10 6.74 -1.81
CA VAL A 90 8.50 6.61 -0.46
C VAL A 90 7.48 5.46 -0.44
N TYR A 91 6.63 5.38 -1.44
CA TYR A 91 5.60 4.35 -1.54
C TYR A 91 6.21 2.95 -1.65
N MET A 92 7.20 2.78 -2.55
CA MET A 92 7.89 1.50 -2.71
C MET A 92 8.68 1.09 -1.46
N ALA A 93 9.30 2.05 -0.77
CA ALA A 93 9.98 1.79 0.50
C ALA A 93 9.03 1.25 1.57
N THR A 94 7.83 1.84 1.67
CA THR A 94 6.79 1.39 2.60
C THR A 94 6.30 -0.01 2.27
N MET A 95 6.05 -0.31 0.99
CA MET A 95 5.67 -1.65 0.55
C MET A 95 6.76 -2.68 0.86
N MET A 96 8.02 -2.38 0.56
CA MET A 96 9.13 -3.30 0.80
C MET A 96 9.40 -3.50 2.29
N ALA A 97 9.27 -2.47 3.10
CA ALA A 97 9.36 -2.59 4.54
C ALA A 97 8.30 -3.55 5.10
N GLN A 98 7.08 -3.53 4.57
CA GLN A 98 6.03 -4.47 4.93
C GLN A 98 6.33 -5.89 4.44
N VAL A 99 6.77 -6.05 3.20
CA VAL A 99 7.17 -7.34 2.62
C VAL A 99 8.24 -8.00 3.48
N ASP A 100 9.30 -7.27 3.79
CA ASP A 100 10.41 -7.78 4.59
C ASP A 100 9.98 -8.09 6.03
N LEU A 101 9.14 -7.25 6.64
CA LEU A 101 8.60 -7.52 7.98
C LEU A 101 7.82 -8.83 8.02
N LEU A 102 6.88 -9.02 7.11
CA LEU A 102 6.07 -10.24 7.06
C LEU A 102 6.92 -11.48 6.76
N LYS A 103 7.92 -11.35 5.90
CA LYS A 103 8.90 -12.41 5.63
C LYS A 103 9.67 -12.78 6.88
N ASP A 104 10.21 -11.83 7.63
CA ASP A 104 10.95 -12.03 8.87
C ASP A 104 10.08 -12.67 9.98
N ARG A 105 8.78 -12.42 9.94
CA ARG A 105 7.80 -13.01 10.86
C ARG A 105 7.27 -14.37 10.38
N GLY A 106 7.73 -14.88 9.25
CA GLY A 106 7.43 -16.23 8.75
C GLY A 106 6.11 -16.38 8.00
N HIS A 107 5.54 -15.29 7.51
CA HIS A 107 4.34 -15.34 6.67
C HIS A 107 4.64 -15.97 5.30
N PRO A 108 3.69 -16.70 4.70
CA PRO A 108 3.88 -17.27 3.37
C PRO A 108 3.83 -16.19 2.28
N TYR A 109 4.57 -16.40 1.20
CA TYR A 109 4.65 -15.42 0.11
C TYR A 109 3.30 -15.09 -0.56
N SER A 110 2.34 -16.02 -0.58
CA SER A 110 0.99 -15.75 -1.08
C SER A 110 0.27 -14.65 -0.29
N GLU A 111 0.41 -14.68 1.03
CA GLU A 111 -0.13 -13.65 1.92
C GLU A 111 0.67 -12.34 1.78
N ILE A 112 2.01 -12.42 1.82
CA ILE A 112 2.88 -11.25 1.69
C ILE A 112 2.59 -10.49 0.40
N ALA A 113 2.53 -11.18 -0.74
CA ALA A 113 2.28 -10.55 -2.04
C ALA A 113 0.89 -9.93 -2.11
N ASN A 114 -0.14 -10.63 -1.62
CA ASN A 114 -1.50 -10.14 -1.64
C ASN A 114 -1.68 -8.91 -0.76
N GLU A 115 -1.35 -9.02 0.51
CA GLU A 115 -1.59 -7.96 1.50
C GLU A 115 -0.70 -6.73 1.30
N SER A 116 0.54 -6.93 0.83
CA SER A 116 1.49 -5.83 0.71
C SER A 116 1.42 -5.11 -0.63
N ILE A 117 1.07 -5.80 -1.71
CA ILE A 117 1.24 -5.26 -3.06
C ILE A 117 -0.02 -5.38 -3.91
N ILE A 118 -0.56 -6.60 -4.08
CA ILE A 118 -1.63 -6.84 -5.06
C ILE A 118 -2.89 -6.06 -4.68
N GLU A 119 -3.32 -6.14 -3.44
CA GLU A 119 -4.51 -5.42 -2.97
C GLU A 119 -4.34 -3.89 -3.07
N ALA A 120 -3.15 -3.39 -2.75
CA ALA A 120 -2.86 -1.96 -2.86
C ALA A 120 -2.97 -1.47 -4.32
N VAL A 121 -2.39 -2.21 -5.26
CA VAL A 121 -2.33 -1.81 -6.67
C VAL A 121 -3.66 -2.07 -7.39
N ASP A 122 -4.29 -3.20 -7.14
CA ASP A 122 -5.48 -3.63 -7.89
C ASP A 122 -6.78 -3.03 -7.35
N SER A 123 -6.83 -2.63 -6.08
CA SER A 123 -8.05 -2.09 -5.48
C SER A 123 -7.87 -0.75 -4.75
N LEU A 124 -6.95 -0.64 -3.80
CA LEU A 124 -6.86 0.55 -2.96
C LEU A 124 -6.45 1.79 -3.74
N ASN A 125 -5.45 1.71 -4.61
CA ASN A 125 -5.03 2.83 -5.45
C ASN A 125 -6.13 3.27 -6.42
N PRO A 126 -6.81 2.38 -7.17
CA PRO A 126 -7.98 2.74 -7.98
C PRO A 126 -9.10 3.42 -7.18
N TYR A 127 -9.39 2.96 -5.99
CA TYR A 127 -10.40 3.60 -5.13
C TYR A 127 -9.99 5.00 -4.70
N MET A 128 -8.74 5.16 -4.30
CA MET A 128 -8.20 6.46 -3.91
C MET A 128 -8.22 7.46 -5.06
N ASP A 129 -7.86 7.00 -6.26
CA ASP A 129 -7.89 7.83 -7.47
C ASP A 129 -9.33 8.21 -7.86
N PHE A 130 -10.30 7.30 -7.69
CA PHE A 130 -11.69 7.52 -8.06
C PHE A 130 -12.38 8.59 -7.22
N LYS A 131 -12.26 8.55 -5.90
CA LYS A 131 -12.98 9.45 -4.97
C LYS A 131 -12.15 9.91 -3.78
N GLY A 132 -10.84 9.69 -3.80
CA GLY A 132 -9.92 10.13 -2.75
C GLY A 132 -9.72 9.13 -1.62
N VAL A 133 -8.80 9.49 -0.71
CA VAL A 133 -8.35 8.63 0.40
C VAL A 133 -9.49 8.22 1.33
N SER A 134 -10.40 9.14 1.66
CA SER A 134 -11.53 8.83 2.55
C SER A 134 -12.44 7.76 1.96
N TYR A 135 -12.71 7.85 0.67
CA TYR A 135 -13.50 6.84 -0.03
C TYR A 135 -12.81 5.47 -0.02
N MET A 136 -11.52 5.43 -0.31
CA MET A 136 -10.74 4.20 -0.24
C MET A 136 -10.80 3.58 1.16
N VAL A 137 -10.55 4.35 2.21
CA VAL A 137 -10.59 3.87 3.60
C VAL A 137 -11.98 3.37 3.98
N ASP A 138 -13.04 4.11 3.61
CA ASP A 138 -14.41 3.78 3.99
C ASP A 138 -14.97 2.54 3.27
N ASN A 139 -14.38 2.13 2.16
CA ASN A 139 -14.71 0.87 1.48
C ASN A 139 -13.91 -0.34 1.97
N CYS A 140 -13.02 -0.18 2.93
CA CYS A 140 -12.32 -1.28 3.56
C CYS A 140 -13.16 -1.94 4.68
N SER A 141 -12.67 -3.06 5.20
CA SER A 141 -13.26 -3.72 6.37
C SER A 141 -13.26 -2.79 7.59
N THR A 142 -14.13 -3.07 8.56
CA THR A 142 -14.17 -2.29 9.81
C THR A 142 -12.80 -2.24 10.50
N THR A 143 -12.09 -3.37 10.54
CA THR A 143 -10.74 -3.45 11.11
C THR A 143 -9.77 -2.55 10.37
N ALA A 144 -9.74 -2.60 9.04
CA ALA A 144 -8.85 -1.77 8.23
C ALA A 144 -9.17 -0.28 8.38
N ARG A 145 -10.44 0.10 8.44
CA ARG A 145 -10.85 1.50 8.67
C ARG A 145 -10.40 2.04 10.02
N LEU A 146 -10.52 1.24 11.07
CA LEU A 146 -10.07 1.62 12.41
C LEU A 146 -8.56 1.69 12.49
N GLY A 147 -7.86 0.71 11.93
CA GLY A 147 -6.41 0.69 11.84
C GLY A 147 -5.88 1.90 11.07
N ALA A 148 -6.44 2.22 9.92
CA ALA A 148 -6.06 3.38 9.14
C ALA A 148 -6.20 4.69 9.95
N ARG A 149 -7.32 4.88 10.65
CA ARG A 149 -7.53 6.07 11.48
C ARG A 149 -6.61 6.14 12.69
N LYS A 150 -6.28 5.00 13.29
CA LYS A 150 -5.35 4.94 14.42
C LYS A 150 -3.92 5.26 14.02
N TRP A 151 -3.47 4.71 12.91
CA TRP A 151 -2.05 4.69 12.55
C TRP A 151 -1.64 5.73 11.51
N ALA A 152 -2.57 6.26 10.70
CA ALA A 152 -2.24 7.17 9.63
C ALA A 152 -1.50 8.42 10.10
N ALA A 153 -1.96 9.05 11.17
CA ALA A 153 -1.33 10.25 11.73
C ALA A 153 0.08 9.98 12.29
N ARG A 154 0.29 8.78 12.88
CA ARG A 154 1.60 8.40 13.37
C ARG A 154 2.56 8.07 12.22
N PHE A 155 2.07 7.44 11.19
CA PHE A 155 2.83 7.15 9.98
C PHE A 155 3.27 8.45 9.30
N ASP A 156 2.36 9.39 9.12
CA ASP A 156 2.64 10.72 8.58
C ASP A 156 3.68 11.47 9.43
N TYR A 157 3.56 11.42 10.75
CA TYR A 157 4.52 12.04 11.66
C TYR A 157 5.93 11.46 11.51
N ILE A 158 6.06 10.13 11.53
CA ILE A 158 7.36 9.46 11.41
C ILE A 158 8.01 9.74 10.05
N LEU A 159 7.26 9.66 8.96
CA LEU A 159 7.78 9.99 7.64
C LEU A 159 8.25 11.44 7.57
N LYS A 160 7.50 12.39 8.09
CA LYS A 160 7.89 13.81 8.09
C LYS A 160 9.10 14.09 8.95
N GLN A 161 9.20 13.48 10.13
CA GLN A 161 10.29 13.76 11.08
C GLN A 161 11.59 13.05 10.72
N GLN A 162 11.52 11.93 10.01
CA GLN A 162 12.69 11.11 9.69
C GLN A 162 12.98 11.08 8.18
N ALA A 163 12.06 10.57 7.37
CA ALA A 163 12.31 10.38 5.95
C ALA A 163 12.52 11.69 5.19
N TYR A 164 11.63 12.65 5.36
CA TYR A 164 11.76 13.95 4.69
C TYR A 164 12.93 14.77 5.22
N ALA A 165 13.20 14.70 6.53
CA ALA A 165 14.38 15.33 7.10
C ALA A 165 15.68 14.75 6.52
N ASP A 166 15.74 13.45 6.28
CA ASP A 166 16.87 12.80 5.63
C ASP A 166 16.98 13.16 4.14
N LEU A 167 15.86 13.23 3.43
CA LEU A 167 15.81 13.73 2.05
C LEU A 167 16.39 15.14 1.91
N ASP A 168 16.07 16.02 2.85
CA ASP A 168 16.53 17.41 2.84
C ASP A 168 17.98 17.57 3.30
N SER A 169 18.52 16.61 4.06
CA SER A 169 19.87 16.69 4.64
C SER A 169 21.02 16.59 3.64
N GLY A 170 20.75 16.07 2.43
CA GLY A 170 21.78 15.83 1.43
C GLY A 170 22.65 14.60 1.69
N ASN A 171 22.24 13.71 2.59
CA ASN A 171 22.93 12.45 2.86
C ASN A 171 23.10 11.60 1.61
N GLU A 172 24.16 10.79 1.60
CA GLU A 172 24.41 9.83 0.53
C GLU A 172 23.35 8.71 0.54
N VAL A 173 23.04 8.20 -0.64
CA VAL A 173 22.14 7.08 -0.82
C VAL A 173 22.76 5.80 -0.26
N ASN A 174 22.01 5.04 0.50
CA ASN A 174 22.42 3.71 0.95
C ASN A 174 22.25 2.69 -0.19
N GLU A 175 23.31 2.54 -1.00
CA GLU A 175 23.31 1.67 -2.18
C GLU A 175 23.04 0.20 -1.81
N GLU A 176 23.57 -0.28 -0.68
CA GLU A 176 23.31 -1.67 -0.23
C GLU A 176 21.83 -1.92 0.03
N LEU A 177 21.14 -0.97 0.63
CA LEU A 177 19.71 -1.05 0.88
C LEU A 177 18.92 -1.06 -0.43
N PHE A 178 19.31 -0.23 -1.38
CA PHE A 178 18.67 -0.19 -2.69
C PHE A 178 18.94 -1.48 -3.50
N ASP A 179 20.13 -2.02 -3.44
CA ASP A 179 20.48 -3.30 -4.08
C ASP A 179 19.67 -4.46 -3.51
N LYS A 180 19.35 -4.47 -2.22
CA LYS A 180 18.43 -5.45 -1.61
C LYS A 180 17.04 -5.37 -2.21
N PHE A 181 16.52 -4.17 -2.46
CA PHE A 181 15.24 -3.98 -3.15
C PHE A 181 15.29 -4.55 -4.56
N VAL A 182 16.28 -4.18 -5.36
CA VAL A 182 16.41 -4.61 -6.75
C VAL A 182 16.51 -6.13 -6.88
N ASN A 183 17.20 -6.78 -5.94
CA ASN A 183 17.42 -8.23 -5.93
C ASN A 183 16.43 -9.01 -5.05
N SER A 184 15.34 -8.40 -4.61
CA SER A 184 14.37 -9.07 -3.75
C SER A 184 13.62 -10.18 -4.48
N ASP A 185 13.42 -11.32 -3.80
CA ASP A 185 12.66 -12.47 -4.28
C ASP A 185 11.21 -12.10 -4.63
N ILE A 186 10.67 -11.02 -4.04
CA ILE A 186 9.29 -10.58 -4.28
C ILE A 186 9.01 -10.32 -5.75
N HIS A 187 10.00 -9.88 -6.51
CA HIS A 187 9.84 -9.64 -7.95
C HIS A 187 9.51 -10.93 -8.71
N GLN A 188 10.17 -12.04 -8.34
CA GLN A 188 9.87 -13.34 -8.92
C GLN A 188 8.50 -13.86 -8.45
N VAL A 189 8.16 -13.68 -7.19
CA VAL A 189 6.85 -14.05 -6.63
C VAL A 189 5.73 -13.33 -7.38
N LEU A 190 5.84 -12.02 -7.58
CA LEU A 190 4.87 -11.22 -8.33
C LEU A 190 4.75 -11.67 -9.80
N LYS A 191 5.87 -12.04 -10.41
CA LYS A 191 5.85 -12.60 -11.76
C LYS A 191 5.04 -13.91 -11.82
N VAL A 192 5.26 -14.82 -10.88
CA VAL A 192 4.49 -16.06 -10.78
C VAL A 192 3.00 -15.76 -10.55
N CYS A 193 2.67 -14.85 -9.66
CA CYS A 193 1.28 -14.43 -9.43
C CYS A 193 0.64 -13.88 -10.72
N SER A 194 1.38 -13.08 -11.48
CA SER A 194 0.92 -12.55 -12.77
C SER A 194 0.69 -13.64 -13.80
N ASP A 195 1.61 -14.60 -13.90
CA ASP A 195 1.51 -15.74 -14.85
C ASP A 195 0.33 -16.68 -14.51
N LEU A 196 -0.04 -16.74 -13.22
CA LEU A 196 -1.18 -17.55 -12.73
C LEU A 196 -2.52 -16.81 -12.79
N ARG A 197 -2.51 -15.51 -13.11
CA ARG A 197 -3.74 -14.71 -13.19
C ARG A 197 -4.61 -15.24 -14.35
N PRO A 198 -5.90 -15.53 -14.11
CA PRO A 198 -6.79 -15.96 -15.17
C PRO A 198 -6.95 -14.86 -16.22
N SER A 199 -7.08 -15.26 -17.49
CA SER A 199 -7.31 -14.33 -18.60
C SER A 199 -8.67 -13.61 -18.53
N VAL A 200 -9.58 -14.13 -17.70
CA VAL A 200 -10.89 -13.55 -17.40
C VAL A 200 -11.03 -13.44 -15.89
N ASP A 201 -11.43 -12.29 -15.40
CA ASP A 201 -11.69 -12.11 -13.98
C ASP A 201 -12.93 -12.93 -13.59
N ILE A 202 -12.69 -14.05 -12.90
CA ILE A 202 -13.73 -14.95 -12.43
C ILE A 202 -14.50 -14.40 -11.22
N SER A 203 -14.02 -13.34 -10.56
CA SER A 203 -14.70 -12.71 -9.44
C SER A 203 -15.87 -11.86 -9.92
N VAL A 204 -15.91 -11.47 -11.18
CA VAL A 204 -17.00 -10.71 -11.83
C VAL A 204 -18.10 -11.64 -12.39
N VAL A 205 -18.27 -12.84 -11.85
CA VAL A 205 -19.35 -13.71 -12.30
C VAL A 205 -20.69 -13.16 -11.85
N ASN A 206 -21.31 -12.38 -12.78
CA ASN A 206 -22.75 -12.24 -12.92
C ASN A 206 -23.61 -12.18 -11.64
N THR A 207 -23.59 -11.08 -10.94
CA THR A 207 -24.70 -10.68 -10.06
C THR A 207 -25.94 -10.15 -10.85
N HIS A 208 -25.88 -10.15 -12.18
CA HIS A 208 -26.99 -9.75 -13.05
C HIS A 208 -27.79 -10.96 -13.60
N ARG A 209 -28.00 -11.97 -12.78
CA ARG A 209 -29.04 -12.97 -13.01
C ARG A 209 -30.10 -12.91 -11.92
N GLY A 210 -30.98 -11.99 -12.05
CA GLY A 210 -32.16 -11.86 -11.27
C GLY A 210 -33.05 -10.84 -11.90
#